data_91b6eadb53655b703622d3fc5a8db872
#
_entry.id   91b6eadb53655b703622d3fc5a8db872
#
_cell.length_a   1.000
_cell.length_b   1.000
_cell.length_c   1.000
_cell.angle_alpha   90.00
_cell.angle_beta   90.00
_cell.angle_gamma   90.00
#
_symmetry.space_group_name_H-M   'P 1'
#
loop_
_entity.id
_entity.type
_entity.pdbx_description
1 polymer ?
#
loop_
_entity_poly.entity_id
_entity_poly.type
_entity_poly.pdbx_seq_one_letter_code
_entity_poly.pdbx_strand_id
1 'polypeptide(L)'
;MGTTNHELLNMAKELKLSRPFDVVMKDELENRERKLHEYLIVNLQNSNQSGSHWVAIIRDDNKKYHYSSFGDDPSLEVQRYLGNNIITSTFKTQEFNETCCGPLALLVIFLYDRGVDFEDAVLFLVDAK
;
A
#
# COMPACT_ATOMS: atom_id res chain seq x y z
N MET A 1 -18.42 6.28 -3.80
CA MET A 1 -17.98 4.97 -4.25
C MET A 1 -16.46 4.88 -4.26
N GLY A 2 -15.90 3.81 -3.74
CA GLY A 2 -14.45 3.68 -3.66
C GLY A 2 -13.79 3.33 -4.99
N THR A 3 -12.48 3.46 -5.03
CA THR A 3 -11.67 3.08 -6.17
C THR A 3 -11.64 1.55 -6.30
N THR A 4 -11.52 1.04 -7.52
CA THR A 4 -11.39 -0.40 -7.76
C THR A 4 -9.92 -0.78 -7.96
N ASN A 5 -9.62 -2.07 -7.82
CA ASN A 5 -8.27 -2.56 -8.10
C ASN A 5 -7.84 -2.23 -9.53
N HIS A 6 -8.76 -2.35 -10.48
CA HIS A 6 -8.47 -2.05 -11.89
C HIS A 6 -8.11 -0.58 -12.09
N GLU A 7 -8.84 0.31 -11.42
CA GLU A 7 -8.55 1.75 -11.51
C GLU A 7 -7.17 2.07 -10.92
N LEU A 8 -6.81 1.42 -9.80
CA LEU A 8 -5.49 1.62 -9.20
C LEU A 8 -4.38 1.16 -10.13
N LEU A 9 -4.56 0.03 -10.80
CA LEU A 9 -3.58 -0.45 -11.78
C LEU A 9 -3.41 0.54 -12.93
N ASN A 10 -4.51 1.11 -13.42
CA ASN A 10 -4.44 2.09 -14.50
C ASN A 10 -3.76 3.37 -14.06
N MET A 11 -4.06 3.85 -12.86
CA MET A 11 -3.41 5.04 -12.31
C MET A 11 -1.91 4.84 -12.17
N ALA A 12 -1.51 3.65 -11.69
CA ALA A 12 -0.09 3.34 -11.52
C ALA A 12 0.66 3.31 -12.85
N LYS A 13 0.02 2.83 -13.91
CA LYS A 13 0.64 2.83 -15.24
C LYS A 13 0.98 4.24 -15.70
N GLU A 14 0.11 5.19 -15.42
CA GLU A 14 0.34 6.58 -15.81
C GLU A 14 1.46 7.22 -14.99
N LEU A 15 1.67 6.76 -13.76
CA LEU A 15 2.73 7.28 -12.90
C LEU A 15 4.11 6.77 -13.29
N LYS A 16 4.20 5.75 -14.11
CA LYS A 16 5.47 5.18 -14.61
C LYS A 16 6.42 4.85 -13.47
N LEU A 17 5.95 4.00 -12.57
CA LEU A 17 6.76 3.55 -11.43
C LEU A 17 7.98 2.77 -11.91
N SER A 18 9.10 2.94 -11.24
CA SER A 18 10.38 2.35 -11.65
C SER A 18 10.56 0.89 -11.24
N ARG A 19 9.66 0.35 -10.41
CA ARG A 19 9.73 -1.02 -9.90
C ARG A 19 8.43 -1.76 -10.17
N PRO A 20 8.45 -3.10 -10.14
CA PRO A 20 7.23 -3.86 -10.32
C PRO A 20 6.13 -3.43 -9.35
N PHE A 21 4.93 -3.30 -9.86
CA PHE A 21 3.75 -2.86 -9.10
C PHE A 21 2.58 -3.78 -9.38
N ASP A 22 1.82 -4.11 -8.34
CA ASP A 22 0.59 -4.87 -8.52
C ASP A 22 -0.44 -4.49 -7.45
N VAL A 23 -1.68 -4.84 -7.71
CA VAL A 23 -2.77 -4.69 -6.76
C VAL A 23 -3.34 -6.09 -6.52
N VAL A 24 -3.32 -6.53 -5.27
CA VAL A 24 -3.70 -7.90 -4.92
C VAL A 24 -4.68 -7.90 -3.75
N MET A 25 -5.45 -8.99 -3.64
CA MET A 25 -6.26 -9.24 -2.46
C MET A 25 -5.38 -9.88 -1.38
N LYS A 26 -5.71 -9.68 -0.10
CA LYS A 26 -4.83 -10.16 0.97
C LYS A 26 -4.63 -11.67 0.96
N ASP A 27 -5.66 -12.43 0.58
CA ASP A 27 -5.55 -13.89 0.54
C ASP A 27 -4.71 -14.40 -0.65
N GLU A 28 -4.41 -13.54 -1.60
CA GLU A 28 -3.53 -13.88 -2.71
C GLU A 28 -2.05 -13.79 -2.36
N LEU A 29 -1.72 -13.11 -1.26
CA LEU A 29 -0.33 -12.95 -0.84
C LEU A 29 0.35 -14.28 -0.50
N GLU A 30 -0.41 -15.23 0.02
CA GLU A 30 0.13 -16.51 0.47
C GLU A 30 0.86 -17.26 -0.64
N ASN A 31 0.36 -17.18 -1.86
CA ASN A 31 0.92 -17.90 -3.00
C ASN A 31 1.72 -17.00 -3.95
N ARG A 32 1.93 -15.75 -3.57
CA ARG A 32 2.61 -14.81 -4.43
C ARG A 32 4.13 -14.92 -4.25
N GLU A 33 4.85 -14.88 -5.36
CA GLU A 33 6.30 -14.81 -5.36
C GLU A 33 6.77 -13.46 -4.84
N ARG A 34 7.70 -13.49 -3.87
CA ARG A 34 8.28 -12.27 -3.31
C ARG A 34 9.40 -11.78 -4.20
N LYS A 35 9.42 -10.47 -4.45
CA LYS A 35 10.49 -9.83 -5.22
C LYS A 35 11.29 -8.92 -4.30
N LEU A 36 12.57 -8.78 -4.59
CA LEU A 36 13.47 -7.98 -3.77
C LEU A 36 13.09 -6.50 -3.75
N HIS A 37 12.62 -6.00 -4.88
CA HIS A 37 12.13 -4.62 -5.02
C HIS A 37 10.76 -4.67 -5.67
N GLU A 38 9.73 -4.27 -4.92
CA GLU A 38 8.38 -4.27 -5.46
C GLU A 38 7.48 -3.34 -4.67
N TYR A 39 6.43 -2.90 -5.34
CA TYR A 39 5.34 -2.13 -4.74
C TYR A 39 4.05 -2.90 -4.87
N LEU A 40 3.32 -3.03 -3.77
CA LEU A 40 2.00 -3.67 -3.79
C LEU A 40 0.98 -2.79 -3.11
N ILE A 41 -0.22 -2.76 -3.65
CA ILE A 41 -1.39 -2.29 -2.92
C ILE A 41 -2.21 -3.53 -2.61
N VAL A 42 -2.49 -3.74 -1.34
CA VAL A 42 -3.20 -4.93 -0.87
C VAL A 42 -4.60 -4.52 -0.43
N ASN A 43 -5.59 -5.15 -1.05
CA ASN A 43 -6.97 -5.02 -0.62
C ASN A 43 -7.17 -5.97 0.56
N LEU A 44 -7.60 -5.42 1.70
CA LEU A 44 -7.70 -6.20 2.93
C LEU A 44 -8.93 -7.10 2.99
N GLN A 45 -9.73 -7.13 1.93
CA GLN A 45 -10.80 -8.10 1.84
C GLN A 45 -10.33 -9.31 1.07
N ASN A 46 -10.96 -10.45 1.30
CA ASN A 46 -10.65 -11.66 0.55
C ASN A 46 -11.19 -11.53 -0.87
N SER A 47 -10.65 -12.33 -1.78
CA SER A 47 -11.00 -12.26 -3.20
C SER A 47 -12.48 -12.51 -3.48
N ASN A 48 -13.21 -13.14 -2.55
CA ASN A 48 -14.63 -13.41 -2.69
C ASN A 48 -15.52 -12.37 -2.00
N GLN A 49 -14.97 -11.25 -1.57
CA GLN A 49 -15.70 -10.18 -0.88
C GLN A 49 -15.57 -8.87 -1.64
N SER A 50 -16.45 -7.92 -1.33
CA SER A 50 -16.32 -6.56 -1.87
C SER A 50 -15.17 -5.84 -1.18
N GLY A 51 -14.21 -5.35 -1.95
CA GLY A 51 -13.07 -4.65 -1.40
C GLY A 51 -13.42 -3.26 -0.93
N SER A 52 -12.89 -2.84 0.22
CA SER A 52 -13.17 -1.53 0.77
C SER A 52 -11.97 -0.81 1.37
N HIS A 53 -10.89 -1.52 1.70
CA HIS A 53 -9.71 -0.88 2.30
C HIS A 53 -8.44 -1.44 1.69
N TRP A 54 -7.55 -0.53 1.27
CA TRP A 54 -6.28 -0.88 0.67
C TRP A 54 -5.14 -0.35 1.52
N VAL A 55 -4.07 -1.13 1.61
CA VAL A 55 -2.83 -0.69 2.24
C VAL A 55 -1.70 -0.80 1.24
N ALA A 56 -0.63 -0.04 1.45
CA ALA A 56 0.54 -0.09 0.58
C ALA A 56 1.65 -0.90 1.23
N ILE A 57 2.33 -1.69 0.42
CA ILE A 57 3.54 -2.40 0.81
C ILE A 57 4.65 -1.94 -0.12
N ILE A 58 5.79 -1.60 0.47
CA ILE A 58 7.01 -1.29 -0.28
C ILE A 58 8.08 -2.25 0.20
N ARG A 59 8.64 -3.03 -0.73
CA ARG A 59 9.78 -3.88 -0.46
C ARG A 59 10.97 -3.31 -1.21
N ASP A 60 12.02 -2.97 -0.48
CA ASP A 60 13.23 -2.36 -1.03
C ASP A 60 14.43 -3.02 -0.39
N ASP A 61 14.85 -4.16 -0.98
CA ASP A 61 15.93 -5.00 -0.45
C ASP A 61 15.55 -5.45 0.97
N ASN A 62 16.33 -5.08 1.98
CA ASN A 62 16.05 -5.45 3.37
C ASN A 62 15.03 -4.53 4.05
N LYS A 63 14.65 -3.45 3.39
CA LYS A 63 13.67 -2.51 3.93
C LYS A 63 12.27 -2.93 3.51
N LYS A 64 11.35 -2.94 4.46
CA LYS A 64 9.97 -3.35 4.24
C LYS A 64 9.06 -2.37 4.93
N TYR A 65 8.18 -1.73 4.15
CA TYR A 65 7.31 -0.69 4.66
C TYR A 65 5.85 -1.07 4.46
N HIS A 66 5.03 -0.68 5.42
CA HIS A 66 3.59 -0.87 5.37
C HIS A 66 2.91 0.45 5.69
N TYR A 67 1.94 0.83 4.86
CA TYR A 67 1.18 2.06 5.08
C TYR A 67 -0.31 1.75 5.06
N SER A 68 -1.01 2.14 6.13
CA SER A 68 -2.47 2.18 6.19
C SER A 68 -2.90 3.61 6.45
N SER A 69 -3.83 4.12 5.66
CA SER A 69 -4.32 5.49 5.85
C SER A 69 -5.01 5.70 7.20
N PHE A 70 -5.41 4.63 7.87
CA PHE A 70 -5.98 4.70 9.22
C PHE A 70 -4.94 4.52 10.33
N GLY A 71 -3.67 4.30 9.98
CA GLY A 71 -2.61 4.10 10.97
C GLY A 71 -2.63 2.71 11.61
N ASP A 72 -3.27 1.75 10.97
CA ASP A 72 -3.40 0.40 11.52
C ASP A 72 -2.12 -0.41 11.39
N ASP A 73 -1.98 -1.41 12.25
CA ASP A 73 -0.91 -2.40 12.13
C ASP A 73 -1.13 -3.30 10.92
N PRO A 74 -0.06 -3.91 10.39
CA PRO A 74 -0.20 -4.85 9.28
C PRO A 74 -1.07 -6.05 9.64
N SER A 75 -1.89 -6.51 8.70
CA SER A 75 -2.66 -7.73 8.87
C SER A 75 -1.71 -8.94 8.95
N LEU A 76 -2.24 -10.07 9.43
CA LEU A 76 -1.43 -11.30 9.51
C LEU A 76 -0.91 -11.72 8.14
N GLU A 77 -1.73 -11.60 7.11
CA GLU A 77 -1.32 -11.96 5.75
C GLU A 77 -0.15 -11.10 5.27
N VAL A 78 -0.19 -9.80 5.56
CA VAL A 78 0.90 -8.89 5.20
C VAL A 78 2.15 -9.22 6.01
N GLN A 79 1.99 -9.50 7.31
CA GLN A 79 3.12 -9.87 8.17
C GLN A 79 3.81 -11.12 7.67
N ARG A 80 3.04 -12.14 7.26
CA ARG A 80 3.62 -13.37 6.71
C ARG A 80 4.35 -13.12 5.41
N TYR A 81 3.82 -12.27 4.57
CA TYR A 81 4.43 -11.95 3.29
C TYR A 81 5.74 -11.19 3.46
N LEU A 82 5.76 -10.19 4.33
CA LEU A 82 6.94 -9.33 4.52
C LEU A 82 7.96 -9.92 5.48
N GLY A 83 7.53 -10.72 6.45
CA GLY A 83 8.43 -11.27 7.45
C GLY A 83 8.72 -10.28 8.57
N ASN A 84 9.92 -10.35 9.13
CA ASN A 84 10.32 -9.54 10.28
C ASN A 84 10.73 -8.13 9.90
N ASN A 85 10.75 -7.24 10.89
CA ASN A 85 11.30 -5.88 10.78
C ASN A 85 10.53 -5.01 9.80
N ILE A 86 9.20 -5.09 9.85
CA ILE A 86 8.35 -4.23 9.04
C ILE A 86 8.29 -2.85 9.68
N ILE A 87 8.55 -1.81 8.87
CA ILE A 87 8.37 -0.42 9.30
C ILE A 87 6.96 -0.01 8.88
N THR A 88 6.11 0.26 9.86
CA THR A 88 4.74 0.64 9.57
C THR A 88 4.47 2.07 10.00
N SER A 89 3.66 2.78 9.21
CA SER A 89 3.25 4.13 9.57
C SER A 89 2.19 4.06 10.67
N THR A 90 2.29 4.98 11.64
CA THR A 90 1.31 5.07 12.71
C THR A 90 0.45 6.32 12.60
N PHE A 91 0.67 7.13 11.58
CA PHE A 91 -0.08 8.36 11.38
C PHE A 91 -1.38 8.09 10.65
N LYS A 92 -2.46 8.65 11.16
CA LYS A 92 -3.76 8.57 10.49
C LYS A 92 -3.85 9.67 9.46
N THR A 93 -3.95 9.28 8.20
CA THR A 93 -4.05 10.23 7.07
C THR A 93 -5.45 10.29 6.48
N GLN A 94 -6.38 9.50 7.00
CA GLN A 94 -7.74 9.40 6.48
C GLN A 94 -8.73 9.27 7.62
N GLU A 95 -9.85 10.00 7.52
CA GLU A 95 -10.93 9.83 8.45
C GLU A 95 -11.69 8.53 8.16
N PHE A 96 -12.40 8.02 9.16
CA PHE A 96 -12.96 6.67 9.13
C PHE A 96 -13.90 6.41 7.96
N ASN A 97 -14.67 7.39 7.53
CA ASN A 97 -15.66 7.20 6.45
C ASN A 97 -15.18 7.60 5.08
N GLU A 98 -13.94 7.99 4.91
CA GLU A 98 -13.43 8.40 3.60
C GLU A 98 -13.18 7.18 2.72
N THR A 99 -13.26 7.38 1.41
CA THR A 99 -13.12 6.30 0.44
C THR A 99 -11.88 6.44 -0.41
N CYS A 100 -10.87 7.15 0.06
CA CYS A 100 -9.67 7.44 -0.72
C CYS A 100 -8.44 6.62 -0.31
N CYS A 101 -8.61 5.52 0.44
CA CYS A 101 -7.47 4.75 0.92
C CYS A 101 -6.62 4.15 -0.21
N GLY A 102 -7.25 3.74 -1.32
CA GLY A 102 -6.52 3.23 -2.48
C GLY A 102 -5.63 4.29 -3.11
N PRO A 103 -6.18 5.45 -3.51
CA PRO A 103 -5.35 6.53 -4.05
C PRO A 103 -4.29 7.05 -3.09
N LEU A 104 -4.58 7.11 -1.78
CA LEU A 104 -3.58 7.52 -0.79
C LEU A 104 -2.42 6.53 -0.73
N ALA A 105 -2.72 5.23 -0.75
CA ALA A 105 -1.69 4.20 -0.77
C ALA A 105 -0.80 4.33 -2.01
N LEU A 106 -1.41 4.58 -3.16
CA LEU A 106 -0.67 4.77 -4.39
C LEU A 106 0.21 6.02 -4.33
N LEU A 107 -0.27 7.09 -3.71
CA LEU A 107 0.50 8.32 -3.58
C LEU A 107 1.75 8.12 -2.73
N VAL A 108 1.65 7.36 -1.64
CA VAL A 108 2.83 7.03 -0.82
C VAL A 108 3.86 6.28 -1.66
N ILE A 109 3.41 5.30 -2.44
CA ILE A 109 4.29 4.54 -3.32
C ILE A 109 4.95 5.45 -4.35
N PHE A 110 4.17 6.33 -4.97
CA PHE A 110 4.68 7.25 -5.98
C PHE A 110 5.75 8.18 -5.40
N LEU A 111 5.49 8.76 -4.24
CA LEU A 111 6.47 9.65 -3.59
C LEU A 111 7.74 8.89 -3.25
N TYR A 112 7.62 7.68 -2.72
CA TYR A 112 8.79 6.86 -2.42
C TYR A 112 9.59 6.56 -3.69
N ASP A 113 8.90 6.24 -4.78
CA ASP A 113 9.56 5.94 -6.06
C ASP A 113 10.32 7.15 -6.60
N ARG A 114 9.89 8.34 -6.25
CA ARG A 114 10.53 9.59 -6.69
C ARG A 114 11.62 10.07 -5.71
N GLY A 115 11.98 9.25 -4.72
CA GLY A 115 13.09 9.54 -3.82
C GLY A 115 12.71 10.13 -2.47
N VAL A 116 11.43 10.22 -2.15
CA VAL A 116 10.98 10.71 -0.84
C VAL A 116 11.02 9.55 0.16
N ASP A 117 11.60 9.78 1.33
CA ASP A 117 11.59 8.76 2.39
C ASP A 117 10.16 8.34 2.71
N PHE A 118 9.98 7.08 3.09
CA PHE A 118 8.66 6.56 3.43
C PHE A 118 7.97 7.40 4.49
N GLU A 119 8.66 7.72 5.58
CA GLU A 119 8.08 8.50 6.67
C GLU A 119 7.68 9.90 6.19
N ASP A 120 8.54 10.54 5.39
CA ASP A 120 8.25 11.86 4.84
C ASP A 120 7.06 11.82 3.87
N ALA A 121 6.93 10.74 3.09
CA ALA A 121 5.78 10.58 2.21
C ALA A 121 4.47 10.52 2.99
N VAL A 122 4.47 9.77 4.10
CA VAL A 122 3.28 9.66 4.94
C VAL A 122 2.97 11.01 5.60
N LEU A 123 3.99 11.69 6.12
CA LEU A 123 3.81 13.01 6.75
C LEU A 123 3.27 14.04 5.76
N PHE A 124 3.68 13.96 4.51
CA PHE A 124 3.14 14.83 3.48
C PHE A 124 1.61 14.70 3.39
N LEU A 125 1.10 13.49 3.48
CA LEU A 125 -0.35 13.27 3.43
C LEU A 125 -1.05 13.81 4.68
N VAL A 126 -0.40 13.73 5.83
CA VAL A 126 -0.96 14.32 7.07
C VAL A 126 -1.08 15.83 6.91
N ASP A 127 -0.04 16.48 6.41
CA ASP A 127 -0.01 17.94 6.25
C ASP A 127 -0.93 18.44 5.14
N ALA A 128 -1.20 17.62 4.15
CA ALA A 128 -2.02 18.00 3.00
C ALA A 128 -3.53 18.03 3.31
N LYS A 129 -3.95 17.56 4.47
CA LYS A 129 -5.36 17.48 4.84
C LYS A 129 -5.94 18.79 5.31
#